data_e03c4c0415554769faea84d02e668e36
#
_entry.id   e03c4c0415554769faea84d02e668e36
#
_cell.length_a   1.000
_cell.length_b   1.000
_cell.length_c   1.000
_cell.angle_alpha   90.00
_cell.angle_beta   90.00
_cell.angle_gamma   90.00
#
_symmetry.space_group_name_H-M   'P 1'
#
loop_
_entity.id
_entity.type
_entity.pdbx_description
1 polymer ?
#
loop_
_entity_poly.entity_id
_entity_poly.type
_entity_poly.pdbx_seq_one_letter_code
_entity_poly.pdbx_strand_id
1 'polypeptide(L)'
;MTSLFAVAGIIILLDQVSKLLVLHFLPLFSAVEIIPGFFNLVHVRNTGAAFSILAGEPSVWRRVFFVGLTLLVVAIIVFAYRKVPTEDHWSRTAYALITGGALGNLIDRVRFGEVVDFLDCYVGAYHWPAFNVADSAVTVGALMLLVSLLRGK
;
A
#
# COMPACT_ATOMS: atom_id res chain seq x y z
N MET A 1 16.87 13.83 0.27
CA MET A 1 15.53 13.87 0.92
C MET A 1 14.43 14.36 -0.02
N THR A 2 14.68 15.35 -0.89
CA THR A 2 13.66 15.90 -1.82
C THR A 2 12.99 14.83 -2.69
N SER A 3 13.75 13.89 -3.24
CA SER A 3 13.20 12.78 -4.05
C SER A 3 12.32 11.81 -3.24
N LEU A 4 12.65 11.55 -1.96
CA LEU A 4 11.82 10.73 -1.07
C LEU A 4 10.43 11.38 -0.91
N PHE A 5 10.40 12.65 -0.54
CA PHE A 5 9.13 13.36 -0.31
C PHE A 5 8.32 13.53 -1.59
N ALA A 6 8.98 13.79 -2.73
CA ALA A 6 8.28 13.94 -4.01
C ALA A 6 7.60 12.64 -4.45
N VAL A 7 8.34 11.52 -4.49
CA VAL A 7 7.80 10.22 -4.91
C VAL A 7 6.76 9.72 -3.91
N ALA A 8 7.07 9.77 -2.60
CA ALA A 8 6.11 9.34 -1.58
C ALA A 8 4.83 10.20 -1.62
N GLY A 9 4.95 11.51 -1.82
CA GLY A 9 3.80 12.40 -1.95
C GLY A 9 2.93 12.09 -3.17
N ILE A 10 3.53 11.77 -4.32
CA ILE A 10 2.79 11.33 -5.50
C ILE A 10 2.03 10.03 -5.22
N ILE A 11 2.67 9.03 -4.61
CA ILE A 11 2.03 7.76 -4.26
C ILE A 11 0.85 7.97 -3.29
N ILE A 12 1.05 8.76 -2.24
CA ILE A 12 -0.02 9.09 -1.29
C ILE A 12 -1.18 9.77 -2.00
N LEU A 13 -0.89 10.73 -2.88
CA LEU A 13 -1.94 11.44 -3.62
C LEU A 13 -2.73 10.47 -4.52
N LEU A 14 -2.05 9.65 -5.31
CA LEU A 14 -2.70 8.67 -6.20
C LEU A 14 -3.52 7.66 -5.40
N ASP A 15 -2.97 7.14 -4.31
CA ASP A 15 -3.67 6.20 -3.42
C ASP A 15 -4.92 6.82 -2.81
N GLN A 16 -4.81 7.98 -2.20
CA GLN A 16 -5.94 8.62 -1.52
C GLN A 16 -7.02 9.12 -2.50
N VAL A 17 -6.62 9.64 -3.68
CA VAL A 17 -7.59 10.04 -4.70
C VAL A 17 -8.35 8.83 -5.23
N SER A 18 -7.67 7.73 -5.58
CA SER A 18 -8.33 6.51 -6.05
C SER A 18 -9.27 5.92 -4.99
N LYS A 19 -8.88 5.87 -3.72
CA LYS A 19 -9.72 5.44 -2.61
C LYS A 19 -10.93 6.34 -2.40
N LEU A 20 -10.78 7.66 -2.51
CA LEU A 20 -11.92 8.59 -2.43
C LEU A 20 -12.92 8.39 -3.56
N LEU A 21 -12.45 8.13 -4.79
CA LEU A 21 -13.33 7.80 -5.91
C LEU A 21 -14.09 6.50 -5.66
N VAL A 22 -13.42 5.45 -5.19
CA VAL A 22 -14.07 4.19 -4.82
C VAL A 22 -15.13 4.40 -3.73
N LEU A 23 -14.79 5.12 -2.67
CA LEU A 23 -15.71 5.43 -1.57
C LEU A 23 -16.93 6.23 -2.03
N HIS A 24 -16.78 7.06 -3.06
CA HIS A 24 -17.87 7.90 -3.56
C HIS A 24 -18.79 7.16 -4.56
N PHE A 25 -18.21 6.35 -5.43
CA PHE A 25 -18.93 5.77 -6.56
C PHE A 25 -19.32 4.29 -6.39
N LEU A 26 -18.62 3.54 -5.53
CA LEU A 26 -18.90 2.12 -5.32
C LEU A 26 -19.52 1.87 -3.94
N PRO A 27 -20.69 1.23 -3.86
CA PRO A 27 -21.24 0.73 -2.60
C PRO A 27 -20.28 -0.29 -1.95
N LEU A 28 -20.27 -0.33 -0.61
CA LEU A 28 -19.47 -1.32 0.12
C LEU A 28 -19.88 -2.75 -0.29
N PHE A 29 -18.90 -3.63 -0.48
CA PHE A 29 -19.03 -5.01 -0.96
C PHE A 29 -19.59 -5.14 -2.38
N SER A 30 -19.57 -4.07 -3.18
CA SER A 30 -19.89 -4.16 -4.60
C SER A 30 -18.67 -4.54 -5.43
N ALA A 31 -18.92 -5.10 -6.61
CA ALA A 31 -17.94 -5.40 -7.63
C ALA A 31 -18.44 -4.93 -9.00
N VAL A 32 -17.56 -4.31 -9.79
CA VAL A 32 -17.79 -3.96 -11.19
C VAL A 32 -16.75 -4.66 -12.02
N GLU A 33 -17.16 -5.53 -12.92
CA GLU A 33 -16.27 -6.22 -13.84
C GLU A 33 -15.74 -5.24 -14.90
N ILE A 34 -14.44 -5.03 -14.92
CA ILE A 34 -13.76 -4.12 -15.87
C ILE A 34 -13.17 -4.91 -17.03
N ILE A 35 -12.51 -6.02 -16.74
CA ILE A 35 -11.97 -6.95 -17.74
C ILE A 35 -12.53 -8.34 -17.44
N PRO A 36 -13.45 -8.85 -18.28
CA PRO A 36 -14.08 -10.15 -18.04
C PRO A 36 -13.04 -11.27 -17.84
N GLY A 37 -13.23 -12.03 -16.78
CA GLY A 37 -12.37 -13.17 -16.45
C GLY A 37 -11.01 -12.81 -15.84
N PHE A 38 -10.71 -11.51 -15.59
CA PHE A 38 -9.38 -11.11 -15.13
C PHE A 38 -9.36 -10.01 -14.07
N PHE A 39 -10.21 -8.96 -14.17
CA PHE A 39 -10.08 -7.79 -13.30
C PHE A 39 -11.43 -7.16 -12.95
N ASN A 40 -11.64 -6.99 -11.66
CA ASN A 40 -12.78 -6.26 -11.09
C ASN A 40 -12.30 -5.02 -10.33
N LEU A 41 -13.14 -4.00 -10.33
CA LEU A 41 -13.08 -2.92 -9.38
C LEU A 41 -14.07 -3.24 -8.24
N VAL A 42 -13.55 -3.35 -7.02
CA VAL A 42 -14.34 -3.72 -5.83
C VAL A 42 -14.27 -2.64 -4.75
N HIS A 43 -15.16 -2.70 -3.77
CA HIS A 43 -15.04 -1.91 -2.54
C HIS A 43 -15.07 -2.84 -1.34
N VAL A 44 -13.91 -3.14 -0.80
CA VAL A 44 -13.77 -3.94 0.43
C VAL A 44 -12.95 -3.21 1.48
N ARG A 45 -13.09 -3.62 2.74
CA ARG A 45 -12.39 -3.07 3.89
C ARG A 45 -11.51 -4.12 4.53
N ASN A 46 -10.27 -3.76 4.81
CA ASN A 46 -9.26 -4.64 5.38
C ASN A 46 -8.80 -4.12 6.75
N THR A 47 -9.16 -4.83 7.80
CA THR A 47 -8.78 -4.52 9.19
C THR A 47 -7.40 -5.05 9.57
N GLY A 48 -6.80 -5.89 8.72
CA GLY A 48 -5.51 -6.56 8.94
C GLY A 48 -4.34 -5.95 8.17
N ALA A 49 -3.32 -6.76 8.00
CA ALA A 49 -2.19 -6.52 7.11
C ALA A 49 -2.47 -7.04 5.69
N ALA A 50 -1.42 -7.08 4.84
CA ALA A 50 -1.48 -7.70 3.53
C ALA A 50 -2.05 -9.13 3.63
N PHE A 51 -2.81 -9.55 2.61
CA PHE A 51 -3.51 -10.86 2.59
C PHE A 51 -4.48 -11.06 3.75
N SER A 52 -5.02 -9.98 4.33
CA SER A 52 -5.91 -10.03 5.50
C SER A 52 -5.31 -10.74 6.72
N ILE A 53 -3.98 -10.81 6.82
CA ILE A 53 -3.30 -11.39 8.00
C ILE A 53 -3.68 -10.56 9.23
N LEU A 54 -4.08 -11.24 10.32
CA LEU A 54 -4.59 -10.62 11.55
C LEU A 54 -5.88 -9.79 11.35
N ALA A 55 -6.57 -9.96 10.21
CA ALA A 55 -7.91 -9.38 10.05
C ALA A 55 -8.91 -9.99 11.04
N GLY A 56 -9.96 -9.25 11.33
CA GLY A 56 -11.04 -9.67 12.23
C GLY A 56 -11.93 -8.47 12.53
N GLU A 57 -12.80 -8.60 13.52
CA GLU A 57 -13.69 -7.50 13.92
C GLU A 57 -12.90 -6.21 14.19
N PRO A 58 -13.38 -5.05 13.70
CA PRO A 58 -12.75 -3.76 13.95
C PRO A 58 -12.57 -3.52 15.45
N SER A 59 -11.35 -3.17 15.85
CA SER A 59 -11.06 -2.93 17.26
C SER A 59 -9.99 -1.85 17.45
N VAL A 60 -10.09 -1.11 18.55
CA VAL A 60 -9.16 -0.03 18.88
C VAL A 60 -7.73 -0.56 18.99
N TRP A 61 -7.54 -1.74 19.60
CA TRP A 61 -6.21 -2.30 19.76
C TRP A 61 -5.55 -2.64 18.43
N ARG A 62 -6.31 -3.19 17.44
CA ARG A 62 -5.79 -3.46 16.08
C ARG A 62 -5.39 -2.17 15.39
N ARG A 63 -6.24 -1.15 15.46
CA ARG A 63 -5.93 0.18 14.92
C ARG A 63 -4.63 0.73 15.51
N VAL A 64 -4.49 0.73 16.84
CA VAL A 64 -3.27 1.21 17.52
C VAL A 64 -2.06 0.37 17.14
N PHE A 65 -2.21 -0.95 17.10
CA PHE A 65 -1.13 -1.88 16.71
C PHE A 65 -0.63 -1.59 15.28
N PHE A 66 -1.54 -1.55 14.28
CA PHE A 66 -1.12 -1.33 12.90
C PHE A 66 -0.62 0.09 12.64
N VAL A 67 -1.17 1.09 13.30
CA VAL A 67 -0.65 2.47 13.25
C VAL A 67 0.77 2.51 13.83
N GLY A 68 0.98 1.96 15.02
CA GLY A 68 2.30 1.92 15.67
C GLY A 68 3.32 1.15 14.84
N LEU A 69 2.94 -0.04 14.33
CA LEU A 69 3.81 -0.85 13.47
C LEU A 69 4.19 -0.10 12.19
N THR A 70 3.22 0.56 11.54
CA THR A 70 3.50 1.33 10.31
C THR A 70 4.45 2.49 10.59
N LEU A 71 4.25 3.23 11.68
CA LEU A 71 5.15 4.33 12.07
C LEU A 71 6.57 3.83 12.35
N LEU A 72 6.71 2.69 13.03
CA LEU A 72 8.00 2.05 13.28
C LEU A 72 8.69 1.67 11.96
N VAL A 73 7.97 1.01 11.05
CA VAL A 73 8.50 0.61 9.74
C VAL A 73 8.93 1.83 8.93
N VAL A 74 8.09 2.88 8.88
CA VAL A 74 8.43 4.12 8.17
C VAL A 74 9.69 4.77 8.77
N ALA A 75 9.83 4.80 10.10
CA ALA A 75 11.03 5.34 10.76
C ALA A 75 12.29 4.55 10.36
N ILE A 76 12.22 3.21 10.34
CA ILE A 76 13.33 2.34 9.90
C ILE A 76 13.69 2.61 8.45
N ILE A 77 12.69 2.72 7.56
CA ILE A 77 12.87 2.98 6.13
C ILE A 77 13.53 4.35 5.91
N VAL A 78 13.06 5.40 6.58
CA VAL A 78 13.64 6.75 6.49
C VAL A 78 15.08 6.77 7.02
N PHE A 79 15.36 6.03 8.09
CA PHE A 79 16.72 5.87 8.60
C PHE A 79 17.64 5.14 7.58
N ALA A 80 17.18 4.04 7.00
CA ALA A 80 17.91 3.29 5.97
C ALA A 80 18.14 4.15 4.72
N TYR A 81 17.12 4.88 4.26
CA TYR A 81 17.22 5.79 3.12
C TYR A 81 18.35 6.82 3.27
N ARG A 82 18.60 7.33 4.49
CA ARG A 82 19.67 8.31 4.74
C ARG A 82 21.07 7.75 4.49
N LYS A 83 21.23 6.41 4.53
CA LYS A 83 22.49 5.72 4.28
C LYS A 83 22.69 5.37 2.80
N VAL A 84 21.64 5.48 1.97
CA VAL A 84 21.73 5.17 0.54
C VAL A 84 22.46 6.30 -0.19
N PRO A 85 23.52 5.99 -0.98
CA PRO A 85 24.22 6.97 -1.80
C PRO A 85 23.27 7.78 -2.68
N THR A 86 23.59 9.04 -2.92
CA THR A 86 22.75 9.95 -3.74
C THR A 86 22.66 9.50 -5.19
N GLU A 87 23.65 8.80 -5.67
CA GLU A 87 23.77 8.26 -7.03
C GLU A 87 22.96 6.97 -7.21
N ASP A 88 22.60 6.27 -6.13
CA ASP A 88 21.75 5.08 -6.21
C ASP A 88 20.27 5.46 -6.29
N HIS A 89 19.89 6.00 -7.46
CA HIS A 89 18.49 6.39 -7.71
C HIS A 89 17.53 5.21 -7.63
N TRP A 90 17.97 3.99 -7.94
CA TRP A 90 17.16 2.78 -7.89
C TRP A 90 16.70 2.47 -6.47
N SER A 91 17.63 2.28 -5.53
CA SER A 91 17.32 2.00 -4.13
C SER A 91 16.58 3.18 -3.48
N ARG A 92 16.96 4.42 -3.79
CA ARG A 92 16.26 5.61 -3.29
C ARG A 92 14.81 5.68 -3.74
N THR A 93 14.50 5.34 -4.98
CA THR A 93 13.12 5.25 -5.48
C THR A 93 12.35 4.14 -4.79
N ALA A 94 12.96 2.97 -4.61
CA ALA A 94 12.37 1.85 -3.90
C ALA A 94 11.93 2.22 -2.48
N TYR A 95 12.80 2.83 -1.70
CA TYR A 95 12.46 3.32 -0.35
C TYR A 95 11.34 4.37 -0.37
N ALA A 96 11.32 5.25 -1.37
CA ALA A 96 10.29 6.26 -1.50
C ALA A 96 8.91 5.66 -1.82
N LEU A 97 8.85 4.65 -2.70
CA LEU A 97 7.63 3.89 -3.01
C LEU A 97 7.08 3.20 -1.76
N ILE A 98 7.94 2.49 -1.01
CA ILE A 98 7.53 1.80 0.22
C ILE A 98 7.03 2.83 1.26
N THR A 99 7.74 3.94 1.42
CA THR A 99 7.33 5.01 2.35
C THR A 99 5.95 5.58 1.97
N GLY A 100 5.75 5.91 0.68
CA GLY A 100 4.49 6.45 0.18
C GLY A 100 3.33 5.50 0.37
N GLY A 101 3.51 4.22 0.03
CA GLY A 101 2.49 3.20 0.20
C GLY A 101 2.17 2.93 1.69
N ALA A 102 3.19 2.81 2.54
CA ALA A 102 2.98 2.65 3.98
C ALA A 102 2.20 3.83 4.58
N LEU A 103 2.51 5.07 4.18
CA LEU A 103 1.80 6.27 4.64
C LEU A 103 0.38 6.36 4.05
N GLY A 104 0.15 5.95 2.80
CA GLY A 104 -1.18 5.87 2.21
C GLY A 104 -2.12 4.99 3.02
N ASN A 105 -1.70 3.76 3.33
CA ASN A 105 -2.45 2.83 4.17
C ASN A 105 -2.53 3.27 5.65
N LEU A 106 -1.56 4.04 6.13
CA LEU A 106 -1.62 4.64 7.47
C LEU A 106 -2.74 5.67 7.58
N ILE A 107 -2.90 6.52 6.56
CA ILE A 107 -3.98 7.52 6.52
C ILE A 107 -5.34 6.86 6.67
N ASP A 108 -5.60 5.77 5.96
CA ASP A 108 -6.86 5.02 6.07
C ASP A 108 -7.06 4.47 7.48
N ARG A 109 -6.04 3.85 8.07
CA ARG A 109 -6.11 3.30 9.43
C ARG A 109 -6.36 4.36 10.48
N VAL A 110 -5.79 5.56 10.32
CA VAL A 110 -6.04 6.70 11.22
C VAL A 110 -7.45 7.24 11.05
N ARG A 111 -7.99 7.28 9.83
CA ARG A 111 -9.34 7.81 9.54
C ARG A 111 -10.45 6.81 9.87
N PHE A 112 -10.30 5.56 9.41
CA PHE A 112 -11.37 4.58 9.41
C PHE A 112 -11.11 3.38 10.35
N GLY A 113 -9.87 3.13 10.75
CA GLY A 113 -9.45 1.92 11.48
C GLY A 113 -9.16 0.73 10.57
N GLU A 114 -9.39 0.85 9.29
CA GLU A 114 -9.26 -0.17 8.24
C GLU A 114 -8.76 0.45 6.95
N VAL A 115 -8.30 -0.37 6.00
CA VAL A 115 -7.80 0.05 4.69
C VAL A 115 -8.85 -0.20 3.63
N VAL A 116 -8.96 0.71 2.66
CA VAL A 116 -9.82 0.57 1.48
C VAL A 116 -9.04 -0.18 0.40
N ASP A 117 -9.51 -1.38 0.02
CA ASP A 117 -8.97 -2.19 -1.07
C ASP A 117 -9.97 -2.25 -2.22
N PHE A 118 -9.48 -2.13 -3.47
CA PHE A 118 -10.38 -1.96 -4.62
C PHE A 118 -9.91 -2.61 -5.92
N LEU A 119 -8.70 -3.13 -5.99
CA LEU A 119 -8.18 -3.86 -7.15
C LEU A 119 -8.33 -5.36 -6.87
N ASP A 120 -9.15 -6.06 -7.66
CA ASP A 120 -9.36 -7.50 -7.58
C ASP A 120 -8.96 -8.16 -8.89
N CYS A 121 -7.82 -8.86 -8.88
CA CYS A 121 -7.34 -9.66 -10.00
C CYS A 121 -7.73 -11.12 -9.81
N TYR A 122 -8.26 -11.76 -10.86
CA TYR A 122 -8.71 -13.14 -10.75
C TYR A 122 -8.55 -13.93 -12.05
N VAL A 123 -8.52 -15.24 -11.92
CA VAL A 123 -8.55 -16.18 -13.06
C VAL A 123 -9.51 -17.33 -12.72
N GLY A 124 -10.60 -17.44 -13.46
CA GLY A 124 -11.68 -18.36 -13.13
C GLY A 124 -12.29 -18.07 -11.77
N ALA A 125 -12.29 -19.04 -10.87
CA ALA A 125 -12.78 -18.87 -9.49
C ALA A 125 -11.68 -18.43 -8.49
N TYR A 126 -10.45 -18.23 -8.95
CA TYR A 126 -9.33 -17.90 -8.08
C TYR A 126 -9.07 -16.41 -8.08
N HIS A 127 -9.32 -15.76 -6.95
CA HIS A 127 -9.09 -14.33 -6.74
C HIS A 127 -7.80 -14.08 -5.97
N TRP A 128 -6.98 -13.16 -6.46
CA TRP A 128 -5.93 -12.58 -5.64
C TRP A 128 -6.58 -11.68 -4.58
N PRO A 129 -6.10 -11.70 -3.33
CA PRO A 129 -6.63 -10.79 -2.31
C PRO A 129 -6.67 -9.35 -2.81
N ALA A 130 -7.81 -8.68 -2.64
CA ALA A 130 -7.97 -7.32 -3.10
C ALA A 130 -6.90 -6.39 -2.48
N PHE A 131 -6.44 -5.42 -3.24
CA PHE A 131 -5.37 -4.51 -2.87
C PHE A 131 -5.64 -3.08 -3.42
N ASN A 132 -4.70 -2.17 -3.22
CA ASN A 132 -4.82 -0.77 -3.61
C ASN A 132 -3.51 -0.22 -4.21
N VAL A 133 -3.45 1.08 -4.51
CA VAL A 133 -2.26 1.75 -5.06
C VAL A 133 -1.10 1.74 -4.04
N ALA A 134 -1.39 1.92 -2.75
CA ALA A 134 -0.38 1.88 -1.70
C ALA A 134 0.30 0.51 -1.62
N ASP A 135 -0.48 -0.59 -1.67
CA ASP A 135 0.06 -1.96 -1.65
C ASP A 135 0.89 -2.25 -2.90
N SER A 136 0.45 -1.77 -4.06
CA SER A 136 1.21 -1.87 -5.31
C SER A 136 2.57 -1.17 -5.19
N ALA A 137 2.60 0.04 -4.62
CA ALA A 137 3.83 0.79 -4.41
C ALA A 137 4.78 0.09 -3.42
N VAL A 138 4.25 -0.44 -2.31
CA VAL A 138 5.04 -1.24 -1.36
C VAL A 138 5.64 -2.47 -2.04
N THR A 139 4.83 -3.21 -2.79
CA THR A 139 5.27 -4.43 -3.48
C THR A 139 6.36 -4.14 -4.51
N VAL A 140 6.15 -3.14 -5.38
CA VAL A 140 7.14 -2.73 -6.39
C VAL A 140 8.43 -2.25 -5.71
N GLY A 141 8.33 -1.42 -4.68
CA GLY A 141 9.49 -0.94 -3.94
C GLY A 141 10.26 -2.07 -3.26
N ALA A 142 9.58 -3.05 -2.67
CA ALA A 142 10.21 -4.23 -2.06
C ALA A 142 10.94 -5.09 -3.10
N LEU A 143 10.33 -5.33 -4.26
CA LEU A 143 10.96 -6.04 -5.37
C LEU A 143 12.19 -5.28 -5.90
N MET A 144 12.13 -3.96 -5.99
CA MET A 144 13.28 -3.13 -6.38
C MET A 144 14.45 -3.27 -5.40
N LEU A 145 14.18 -3.28 -4.07
CA LEU A 145 15.22 -3.50 -3.06
C LEU A 145 15.79 -4.92 -3.14
N LEU A 146 14.96 -5.92 -3.35
CA LEU A 146 15.42 -7.30 -3.54
C LEU A 146 16.38 -7.39 -4.74
N VAL A 147 16.02 -6.79 -5.87
CA VAL A 147 16.91 -6.74 -7.05
C VAL A 147 18.21 -5.99 -6.75
N SER A 148 18.16 -4.91 -5.97
CA SER A 148 19.36 -4.17 -5.53
C SER A 148 20.31 -5.06 -4.72
N LEU A 149 19.76 -5.79 -3.74
CA LEU A 149 20.53 -6.74 -2.93
C LEU A 149 21.18 -7.86 -3.76
N LEU A 150 20.43 -8.44 -4.71
CA LEU A 150 20.95 -9.49 -5.60
C LEU A 150 22.08 -8.99 -6.53
N ARG A 151 22.11 -7.67 -6.79
CA ARG A 151 23.19 -7.02 -7.57
C ARG A 151 24.39 -6.60 -6.72
N GLY A 152 24.39 -6.90 -5.42
CA GLY A 152 25.49 -6.54 -4.49
C GLY A 152 25.56 -5.05 -4.17
N LYS A 153 24.44 -4.37 -4.24
CA LYS A 153 24.32 -2.94 -3.90
C LYS A 153 23.63 -2.75 -2.56
#